data_cf3b76a56f2dea2c48c62d759700b19b
#
_entry.id   cf3b76a56f2dea2c48c62d759700b19b
#
_cell.length_a   1.000
_cell.length_b   1.000
_cell.length_c   1.000
_cell.angle_alpha   90.00
_cell.angle_beta   90.00
_cell.angle_gamma   90.00
#
_symmetry.space_group_name_H-M   'P 1'
#
loop_
_entity.id
_entity.type
_entity.pdbx_description
1 polymer ?
#
loop_
_entity_poly.entity_id
_entity_poly.type
_entity_poly.pdbx_seq_one_letter_code
_entity_poly.pdbx_strand_id
1 'polypeptide(L)'
;DSYNEWSDSYDTNQNLTRDLDSRVTRSLLVSRRFDSILELGCGTGKNTIFFAEIGAQVHALDFSEGMIQRAKEKVEAENVRFEAADLTKRWVCEDDTYDLISCNLVLEHIEDLSPIFSEAARTLRTAGIFLVNELHPFKQYGGTKARFERAGKTVEVEAFVHHISDFIGAASVNGLKLAIFNEFWHDEDVGKPPRLVSFVFEKGGGNLFDFIAGVRYTTHVDRRHA
;
A
#
# COMPACT_ATOMS: atom_id res chain seq x y z
N ASP A 1 18.12 12.96 -0.81
CA ASP A 1 16.82 12.28 -0.88
C ASP A 1 17.05 10.77 -0.97
N SER A 2 16.82 10.08 0.18
CA SER A 2 17.27 8.69 0.40
C SER A 2 16.69 7.70 -0.63
N TYR A 3 15.47 7.93 -1.12
CA TYR A 3 14.80 7.05 -2.09
C TYR A 3 15.31 7.22 -3.52
N ASN A 4 15.68 8.43 -3.95
CA ASN A 4 16.32 8.62 -5.24
C ASN A 4 17.67 7.87 -5.33
N GLU A 5 18.41 7.86 -4.22
CA GLU A 5 19.69 7.15 -4.12
C GLU A 5 19.53 5.63 -3.98
N TRP A 6 18.43 5.18 -3.38
CA TRP A 6 18.14 3.75 -3.21
C TRP A 6 17.60 3.09 -4.49
N SER A 7 17.01 3.86 -5.39
CA SER A 7 16.33 3.36 -6.58
C SER A 7 17.17 2.36 -7.39
N ASP A 8 18.48 2.56 -7.49
CA ASP A 8 19.40 1.71 -8.27
C ASP A 8 19.54 0.27 -7.75
N SER A 9 19.40 0.06 -6.44
CA SER A 9 19.55 -1.24 -5.79
C SER A 9 18.24 -1.78 -5.19
N TYR A 10 17.15 -1.03 -5.29
CA TYR A 10 15.90 -1.33 -4.62
C TYR A 10 15.32 -2.71 -4.96
N ASP A 11 15.38 -3.10 -6.23
CA ASP A 11 14.82 -4.38 -6.71
C ASP A 11 15.79 -5.56 -6.58
N THR A 12 17.08 -5.34 -6.34
CA THR A 12 18.09 -6.41 -6.28
C THR A 12 18.12 -7.14 -4.95
N ASN A 13 17.59 -6.53 -3.89
CA ASN A 13 17.59 -7.09 -2.55
C ASN A 13 16.26 -7.80 -2.27
N GLN A 14 16.35 -9.08 -1.85
CA GLN A 14 15.19 -9.81 -1.35
C GLN A 14 14.62 -9.06 -0.14
N ASN A 15 13.32 -8.74 -0.20
CA ASN A 15 12.60 -8.09 0.88
C ASN A 15 11.29 -8.80 1.16
N LEU A 16 11.28 -9.59 2.23
CA LEU A 16 10.14 -10.44 2.62
C LEU A 16 8.84 -9.62 2.84
N THR A 17 8.97 -8.37 3.27
CA THR A 17 7.79 -7.51 3.49
C THR A 17 7.19 -7.08 2.16
N ARG A 18 8.01 -6.61 1.20
CA ARG A 18 7.55 -6.24 -0.15
C ARG A 18 7.02 -7.44 -0.94
N ASP A 19 7.61 -8.63 -0.73
CA ASP A 19 7.15 -9.85 -1.39
C ASP A 19 5.80 -10.31 -0.82
N LEU A 20 5.63 -10.22 0.49
CA LEU A 20 4.36 -10.51 1.15
C LEU A 20 3.29 -9.49 0.74
N ASP A 21 3.60 -8.20 0.73
CA ASP A 21 2.68 -7.14 0.31
C ASP A 21 2.13 -7.38 -1.09
N SER A 22 3.00 -7.64 -2.06
CA SER A 22 2.56 -7.91 -3.44
C SER A 22 1.65 -9.14 -3.54
N ARG A 23 1.94 -10.22 -2.78
CA ARG A 23 1.07 -11.42 -2.70
C ARG A 23 -0.29 -11.09 -2.08
N VAL A 24 -0.30 -10.34 -0.99
CA VAL A 24 -1.53 -9.92 -0.28
C VAL A 24 -2.39 -9.03 -1.17
N THR A 25 -1.81 -7.98 -1.75
CA THR A 25 -2.49 -7.07 -2.67
C THR A 25 -3.15 -7.82 -3.82
N ARG A 26 -2.41 -8.71 -4.47
CA ARG A 26 -2.93 -9.55 -5.55
C ARG A 26 -4.05 -10.47 -5.06
N SER A 27 -3.90 -11.12 -3.90
CA SER A 27 -4.93 -12.03 -3.36
C SER A 27 -6.25 -11.34 -3.02
N LEU A 28 -6.18 -10.11 -2.55
CA LEU A 28 -7.37 -9.32 -2.20
C LEU A 28 -8.13 -8.78 -3.42
N LEU A 29 -7.43 -8.55 -4.55
CA LEU A 29 -7.98 -7.79 -5.66
C LEU A 29 -8.09 -8.59 -6.98
N VAL A 30 -7.51 -9.78 -7.10
CA VAL A 30 -7.39 -10.54 -8.38
C VAL A 30 -8.74 -10.83 -9.08
N SER A 31 -9.81 -11.00 -8.32
CA SER A 31 -11.15 -11.26 -8.85
C SER A 31 -11.94 -10.00 -9.26
N ARG A 32 -11.31 -8.83 -9.16
CA ARG A 32 -11.97 -7.53 -9.38
C ARG A 32 -11.45 -6.85 -10.63
N ARG A 33 -12.24 -5.89 -11.10
CA ARG A 33 -11.88 -4.94 -12.16
C ARG A 33 -12.29 -3.55 -11.70
N PHE A 34 -11.49 -2.57 -12.07
CA PHE A 34 -11.68 -1.18 -11.67
C PHE A 34 -11.59 -0.28 -12.91
N ASP A 35 -12.42 0.74 -12.99
CA ASP A 35 -12.31 1.73 -14.07
C ASP A 35 -11.11 2.65 -13.82
N SER A 36 -10.87 3.03 -12.56
CA SER A 36 -9.85 4.00 -12.19
C SER A 36 -9.16 3.64 -10.89
N ILE A 37 -7.85 3.45 -10.94
CA ILE A 37 -6.99 3.12 -9.78
C ILE A 37 -6.02 4.26 -9.51
N LEU A 38 -5.87 4.65 -8.24
CA LEU A 38 -4.79 5.51 -7.76
C LEU A 38 -3.84 4.69 -6.89
N GLU A 39 -2.57 4.63 -7.27
CA GLU A 39 -1.53 4.00 -6.47
C GLU A 39 -0.68 5.08 -5.79
N LEU A 40 -0.62 5.05 -4.47
CA LEU A 40 0.17 5.96 -3.64
C LEU A 40 1.50 5.29 -3.26
N GLY A 41 2.62 5.92 -3.62
CA GLY A 41 3.95 5.37 -3.37
C GLY A 41 4.25 4.16 -4.26
N CYS A 42 4.17 4.33 -5.58
CA CYS A 42 4.34 3.22 -6.53
C CYS A 42 5.76 2.61 -6.54
N GLY A 43 6.75 3.32 -6.00
CA GLY A 43 8.14 2.90 -6.01
C GLY A 43 8.62 2.55 -7.41
N THR A 44 9.23 1.39 -7.57
CA THR A 44 9.71 0.87 -8.86
C THR A 44 8.63 0.13 -9.67
N GLY A 45 7.36 0.29 -9.34
CA GLY A 45 6.23 -0.25 -10.10
C GLY A 45 5.89 -1.73 -9.83
N LYS A 46 6.30 -2.28 -8.69
CA LYS A 46 6.07 -3.72 -8.38
C LYS A 46 4.59 -4.08 -8.34
N ASN A 47 3.75 -3.28 -7.69
CA ASN A 47 2.31 -3.47 -7.64
C ASN A 47 1.61 -2.85 -8.86
N THR A 48 2.19 -1.80 -9.45
CA THR A 48 1.66 -1.11 -10.64
C THR A 48 1.42 -2.08 -11.81
N ILE A 49 2.33 -3.04 -12.03
CA ILE A 49 2.17 -4.10 -13.04
C ILE A 49 0.83 -4.85 -12.86
N PHE A 50 0.52 -5.21 -11.63
CA PHE A 50 -0.74 -5.90 -11.31
C PHE A 50 -1.95 -4.96 -11.44
N PHE A 51 -1.82 -3.71 -11.00
CA PHE A 51 -2.89 -2.74 -11.15
C PHE A 51 -3.21 -2.45 -12.62
N ALA A 52 -2.22 -2.46 -13.50
CA ALA A 52 -2.43 -2.34 -14.94
C ALA A 52 -3.24 -3.50 -15.54
N GLU A 53 -3.15 -4.70 -14.94
CA GLU A 53 -3.94 -5.88 -15.36
C GLU A 53 -5.43 -5.78 -14.97
N ILE A 54 -5.74 -5.12 -13.83
CA ILE A 54 -7.08 -5.10 -13.25
C ILE A 54 -7.79 -3.75 -13.36
N GLY A 55 -7.09 -2.69 -13.73
CA GLY A 55 -7.60 -1.32 -13.90
C GLY A 55 -7.71 -0.94 -15.38
N ALA A 56 -8.77 -0.21 -15.74
CA ALA A 56 -8.85 0.40 -17.08
C ALA A 56 -7.90 1.61 -17.18
N GLN A 57 -7.72 2.36 -16.09
CA GLN A 57 -6.80 3.48 -15.96
C GLN A 57 -6.08 3.36 -14.60
N VAL A 58 -4.76 3.58 -14.60
CA VAL A 58 -3.94 3.60 -13.37
C VAL A 58 -3.17 4.92 -13.30
N HIS A 59 -3.33 5.62 -12.20
CA HIS A 59 -2.52 6.79 -11.86
C HIS A 59 -1.60 6.42 -10.70
N ALA A 60 -0.30 6.38 -10.96
CA ALA A 60 0.71 5.95 -10.00
C ALA A 60 1.54 7.16 -9.54
N LEU A 61 1.50 7.43 -8.25
CA LEU A 61 2.21 8.54 -7.62
C LEU A 61 3.40 8.04 -6.80
N ASP A 62 4.51 8.77 -6.86
CA ASP A 62 5.62 8.58 -5.93
C ASP A 62 6.31 9.93 -5.67
N PHE A 63 6.95 10.07 -4.51
CA PHE A 63 7.73 11.26 -4.19
C PHE A 63 9.06 11.29 -4.94
N SER A 64 9.64 10.14 -5.24
CA SER A 64 10.96 9.96 -5.84
C SER A 64 10.88 9.89 -7.37
N GLU A 65 11.44 10.89 -8.05
CA GLU A 65 11.59 10.85 -9.51
C GLU A 65 12.44 9.67 -9.97
N GLY A 66 13.45 9.25 -9.19
CA GLY A 66 14.27 8.09 -9.48
C GLY A 66 13.47 6.78 -9.44
N MET A 67 12.56 6.62 -8.47
CA MET A 67 11.63 5.48 -8.42
C MET A 67 10.69 5.48 -9.62
N ILE A 68 10.09 6.62 -9.96
CA ILE A 68 9.21 6.78 -11.12
C ILE A 68 9.94 6.42 -12.42
N GLN A 69 11.18 6.86 -12.60
CA GLN A 69 11.95 6.50 -13.77
C GLN A 69 12.13 4.99 -13.91
N ARG A 70 12.46 4.31 -12.81
CA ARG A 70 12.56 2.83 -12.78
C ARG A 70 11.22 2.16 -13.04
N ALA A 71 10.13 2.69 -12.49
CA ALA A 71 8.80 2.18 -12.75
C ALA A 71 8.44 2.26 -14.23
N LYS A 72 8.71 3.40 -14.89
CA LYS A 72 8.48 3.58 -16.34
C LYS A 72 9.29 2.63 -17.22
N GLU A 73 10.51 2.27 -16.79
CA GLU A 73 11.35 1.30 -17.52
C GLU A 73 10.82 -0.14 -17.39
N LYS A 74 10.12 -0.45 -16.29
CA LYS A 74 9.68 -1.79 -15.94
C LYS A 74 8.23 -2.07 -16.31
N VAL A 75 7.36 -1.08 -16.27
CA VAL A 75 5.93 -1.21 -16.52
C VAL A 75 5.62 -0.87 -17.97
N GLU A 76 5.47 -1.89 -18.80
CA GLU A 76 5.10 -1.77 -20.21
C GLU A 76 3.57 -1.80 -20.35
N ALA A 77 2.87 -0.71 -19.92
CA ALA A 77 1.42 -0.64 -19.94
C ALA A 77 0.93 0.76 -20.32
N GLU A 78 0.15 0.87 -21.40
CA GLU A 78 -0.35 2.15 -21.93
C GLU A 78 -1.42 2.81 -21.04
N ASN A 79 -2.07 2.03 -20.18
CA ASN A 79 -3.09 2.49 -19.26
C ASN A 79 -2.54 3.02 -17.93
N VAL A 80 -1.22 3.17 -17.79
CA VAL A 80 -0.55 3.67 -16.59
C VAL A 80 0.03 5.06 -16.80
N ARG A 81 -0.33 5.99 -15.91
CA ARG A 81 0.29 7.32 -15.83
C ARG A 81 1.08 7.42 -14.54
N PHE A 82 2.36 7.78 -14.64
CA PHE A 82 3.24 8.06 -13.51
C PHE A 82 3.42 9.55 -13.28
N GLU A 83 3.35 9.99 -12.03
CA GLU A 83 3.50 11.39 -11.66
C GLU A 83 4.24 11.54 -10.33
N ALA A 84 5.19 12.49 -10.26
CA ALA A 84 5.88 12.83 -9.02
C ALA A 84 4.96 13.65 -8.11
N ALA A 85 4.75 13.21 -6.86
CA ALA A 85 3.86 13.89 -5.94
C ALA A 85 4.30 13.74 -4.46
N ASP A 86 4.19 14.82 -3.71
CA ASP A 86 4.27 14.81 -2.25
C ASP A 86 2.90 14.49 -1.68
N LEU A 87 2.74 13.28 -1.16
CA LEU A 87 1.46 12.79 -0.63
C LEU A 87 0.98 13.56 0.60
N THR A 88 1.85 14.30 1.28
CA THR A 88 1.47 15.14 2.42
C THR A 88 0.78 16.45 2.00
N LYS A 89 0.74 16.74 0.72
CA LYS A 89 0.07 17.90 0.11
C LYS A 89 -1.24 17.49 -0.54
N ARG A 90 -2.00 18.49 -1.03
CA ARG A 90 -3.17 18.22 -1.86
C ARG A 90 -2.75 17.49 -3.12
N TRP A 91 -3.39 16.35 -3.40
CA TRP A 91 -3.09 15.58 -4.60
C TRP A 91 -3.65 16.25 -5.85
N VAL A 92 -2.90 16.16 -6.95
CA VAL A 92 -3.33 16.63 -8.27
C VAL A 92 -4.33 15.62 -8.86
N CYS A 93 -5.41 15.41 -8.15
CA CYS A 93 -6.49 14.47 -8.45
C CYS A 93 -7.83 15.16 -8.21
N GLU A 94 -8.79 14.90 -9.08
CA GLU A 94 -10.15 15.41 -8.93
C GLU A 94 -10.92 14.64 -7.86
N ASP A 95 -11.99 15.25 -7.35
CA ASP A 95 -12.87 14.62 -6.38
C ASP A 95 -13.64 13.46 -7.05
N ASP A 96 -14.03 12.45 -6.26
CA ASP A 96 -14.89 11.34 -6.68
C ASP A 96 -14.44 10.65 -8.00
N THR A 97 -13.13 10.41 -8.16
CA THR A 97 -12.55 9.92 -9.41
C THR A 97 -12.19 8.44 -9.38
N TYR A 98 -11.72 7.93 -8.25
CA TYR A 98 -11.12 6.59 -8.19
C TYR A 98 -12.04 5.55 -7.56
N ASP A 99 -12.07 4.35 -8.14
CA ASP A 99 -12.78 3.18 -7.58
C ASP A 99 -11.90 2.45 -6.54
N LEU A 100 -10.58 2.49 -6.77
CA LEU A 100 -9.57 1.94 -5.87
C LEU A 100 -8.47 2.96 -5.63
N ILE A 101 -8.15 3.18 -4.36
CA ILE A 101 -6.87 3.77 -3.96
C ILE A 101 -6.07 2.68 -3.23
N SER A 102 -4.80 2.51 -3.58
CA SER A 102 -3.89 1.58 -2.90
C SER A 102 -2.69 2.31 -2.34
N CYS A 103 -2.35 2.04 -1.09
CA CYS A 103 -1.20 2.59 -0.39
C CYS A 103 -0.46 1.44 0.31
N ASN A 104 0.76 1.16 -0.15
CA ASN A 104 1.47 -0.04 0.22
C ASN A 104 2.89 0.28 0.72
N LEU A 105 3.14 0.10 2.02
CA LEU A 105 4.45 0.33 2.65
C LEU A 105 4.97 1.77 2.48
N VAL A 106 4.09 2.75 2.66
CA VAL A 106 4.36 4.18 2.48
C VAL A 106 4.16 4.96 3.78
N LEU A 107 3.12 4.62 4.53
CA LEU A 107 2.64 5.46 5.64
C LEU A 107 3.61 5.46 6.82
N GLU A 108 4.48 4.46 6.94
CA GLU A 108 5.57 4.48 7.91
C GLU A 108 6.54 5.67 7.71
N HIS A 109 6.54 6.32 6.54
CA HIS A 109 7.37 7.48 6.21
C HIS A 109 6.66 8.83 6.36
N ILE A 110 5.41 8.83 6.80
CA ILE A 110 4.56 10.00 6.93
C ILE A 110 4.12 10.15 8.39
N GLU A 111 4.50 11.24 9.05
CA GLU A 111 4.22 11.45 10.47
C GLU A 111 2.73 11.63 10.76
N ASP A 112 2.02 12.43 9.94
CA ASP A 112 0.60 12.71 10.08
C ASP A 112 -0.22 11.99 9.00
N LEU A 113 -1.05 11.04 9.39
CA LEU A 113 -1.92 10.31 8.49
C LEU A 113 -3.12 11.13 7.99
N SER A 114 -3.48 12.22 8.67
CA SER A 114 -4.71 12.98 8.42
C SER A 114 -4.81 13.48 6.97
N PRO A 115 -3.77 14.08 6.35
CA PRO A 115 -3.83 14.53 4.96
C PRO A 115 -4.09 13.38 3.98
N ILE A 116 -3.46 12.21 4.21
CA ILE A 116 -3.59 11.04 3.34
C ILE A 116 -5.03 10.53 3.34
N PHE A 117 -5.61 10.34 4.53
CA PHE A 117 -6.98 9.84 4.65
C PHE A 117 -8.02 10.85 4.17
N SER A 118 -7.77 12.14 4.37
CA SER A 118 -8.63 13.22 3.85
C SER A 118 -8.63 13.26 2.32
N GLU A 119 -7.45 13.18 1.69
CA GLU A 119 -7.33 13.17 0.23
C GLU A 119 -7.87 11.86 -0.37
N ALA A 120 -7.65 10.71 0.29
CA ALA A 120 -8.25 9.45 -0.13
C ALA A 120 -9.78 9.53 -0.09
N ALA A 121 -10.36 10.06 1.00
CA ALA A 121 -11.80 10.24 1.10
C ALA A 121 -12.36 11.22 0.05
N ARG A 122 -11.61 12.29 -0.27
CA ARG A 122 -11.99 13.26 -1.30
C ARG A 122 -12.01 12.65 -2.69
N THR A 123 -10.96 11.91 -3.05
CA THR A 123 -10.73 11.45 -4.42
C THR A 123 -11.39 10.11 -4.75
N LEU A 124 -11.75 9.30 -3.73
CA LEU A 124 -12.55 8.10 -3.92
C LEU A 124 -13.98 8.42 -4.35
N ARG A 125 -14.53 7.63 -5.25
CA ARG A 125 -15.97 7.59 -5.55
C ARG A 125 -16.76 6.98 -4.40
N THR A 126 -18.03 7.25 -4.34
CA THR A 126 -18.96 6.51 -3.47
C THR A 126 -18.86 5.01 -3.77
N ALA A 127 -18.80 4.18 -2.74
CA ALA A 127 -18.50 2.75 -2.80
C ALA A 127 -17.09 2.39 -3.30
N GLY A 128 -16.22 3.37 -3.52
CA GLY A 128 -14.81 3.14 -3.78
C GLY A 128 -14.08 2.65 -2.53
N ILE A 129 -12.96 1.98 -2.73
CA ILE A 129 -12.18 1.36 -1.66
C ILE A 129 -10.78 1.95 -1.54
N PHE A 130 -10.33 2.09 -0.31
CA PHE A 130 -8.95 2.44 0.03
C PHE A 130 -8.27 1.23 0.68
N LEU A 131 -7.37 0.58 -0.05
CA LEU A 131 -6.51 -0.50 0.44
C LEU A 131 -5.24 0.10 1.04
N VAL A 132 -4.96 -0.24 2.28
CA VAL A 132 -3.72 0.13 2.98
C VAL A 132 -3.05 -1.14 3.47
N ASN A 133 -1.83 -1.38 3.01
CA ASN A 133 -0.96 -2.45 3.49
C ASN A 133 0.30 -1.84 4.10
N GLU A 134 0.58 -2.12 5.36
CA GLU A 134 1.72 -1.55 6.07
C GLU A 134 2.51 -2.59 6.86
N LEU A 135 3.78 -2.28 7.12
CA LEU A 135 4.57 -3.05 8.07
C LEU A 135 3.84 -3.08 9.42
N HIS A 136 3.62 -4.29 9.95
CA HIS A 136 2.85 -4.43 11.18
C HIS A 136 3.52 -3.70 12.34
N PRO A 137 2.78 -2.92 13.17
CA PRO A 137 3.33 -2.21 14.33
C PRO A 137 4.18 -3.06 15.26
N PHE A 138 3.88 -4.34 15.44
CA PHE A 138 4.71 -5.25 16.22
C PHE A 138 6.15 -5.37 15.72
N LYS A 139 6.37 -5.29 14.41
CA LYS A 139 7.72 -5.29 13.83
C LYS A 139 8.44 -3.99 14.17
N GLN A 140 7.73 -2.87 14.09
CA GLN A 140 8.26 -1.54 14.41
C GLN A 140 8.58 -1.40 15.90
N TYR A 141 7.74 -1.90 16.81
CA TYR A 141 8.02 -1.97 18.26
C TYR A 141 9.26 -2.79 18.56
N GLY A 142 9.54 -3.82 17.77
CA GLY A 142 10.77 -4.61 17.84
C GLY A 142 11.99 -3.94 17.20
N GLY A 143 11.88 -2.67 16.76
CA GLY A 143 12.98 -1.91 16.17
C GLY A 143 13.22 -2.18 14.69
N THR A 144 12.27 -2.83 13.98
CA THR A 144 12.37 -3.00 12.52
C THR A 144 12.13 -1.66 11.83
N LYS A 145 13.08 -1.25 10.97
CA LYS A 145 13.01 -0.06 10.12
C LYS A 145 13.44 -0.40 8.71
N ALA A 146 12.98 0.38 7.74
CA ALA A 146 13.50 0.32 6.38
C ALA A 146 14.99 0.70 6.37
N ARG A 147 15.81 -0.11 5.69
CA ARG A 147 17.28 0.07 5.61
C ARG A 147 17.76 -0.24 4.21
N PHE A 148 18.81 0.46 3.80
CA PHE A 148 19.56 0.12 2.59
C PHE A 148 21.05 0.29 2.79
N GLU A 149 21.85 -0.43 1.98
CA GLU A 149 23.30 -0.33 2.00
C GLU A 149 23.77 0.77 1.03
N ARG A 150 24.61 1.69 1.52
CA ARG A 150 25.24 2.73 0.71
C ARG A 150 26.73 2.77 1.01
N ALA A 151 27.56 2.53 0.00
CA ALA A 151 29.03 2.56 0.12
C ALA A 151 29.55 1.75 1.33
N GLY A 152 28.95 0.57 1.59
CA GLY A 152 29.30 -0.31 2.71
C GLY A 152 28.81 0.19 4.08
N LYS A 153 27.88 1.14 4.11
CA LYS A 153 27.22 1.62 5.34
C LYS A 153 25.70 1.38 5.25
N THR A 154 25.13 0.87 6.33
CA THR A 154 23.68 0.76 6.46
C THR A 154 23.09 2.14 6.72
N VAL A 155 22.18 2.59 5.87
CA VAL A 155 21.40 3.82 6.02
C VAL A 155 20.00 3.44 6.47
N GLU A 156 19.56 3.96 7.62
CA GLU A 156 18.17 3.82 8.09
C GLU A 156 17.34 4.94 7.47
N VAL A 157 16.14 4.58 7.00
CA VAL A 157 15.13 5.53 6.55
C VAL A 157 14.31 5.95 7.77
N GLU A 158 13.99 7.23 7.86
CA GLU A 158 13.12 7.75 8.91
C GLU A 158 11.76 7.05 8.82
N ALA A 159 11.28 6.55 9.95
CA ALA A 159 10.03 5.84 10.03
C ALA A 159 9.28 6.20 11.32
N PHE A 160 7.99 6.45 11.17
CA PHE A 160 7.06 6.74 12.24
C PHE A 160 6.25 5.49 12.57
N VAL A 161 6.03 5.25 13.87
CA VAL A 161 5.23 4.12 14.31
C VAL A 161 3.77 4.56 14.38
N HIS A 162 2.93 3.95 13.55
CA HIS A 162 1.48 4.12 13.63
C HIS A 162 0.85 2.89 14.26
N HIS A 163 -0.01 3.12 15.26
CA HIS A 163 -0.80 2.05 15.86
C HIS A 163 -1.98 1.70 14.96
N ILE A 164 -2.51 0.49 15.12
CA ILE A 164 -3.72 0.06 14.37
C ILE A 164 -4.87 1.05 14.56
N SER A 165 -5.00 1.61 15.79
CA SER A 165 -6.01 2.63 16.11
C SER A 165 -5.85 3.93 15.32
N ASP A 166 -4.62 4.29 14.92
CA ASP A 166 -4.36 5.55 14.22
C ASP A 166 -4.91 5.49 12.80
N PHE A 167 -4.71 4.35 12.11
CA PHE A 167 -5.31 4.10 10.79
C PHE A 167 -6.83 4.11 10.85
N ILE A 168 -7.41 3.41 11.83
CA ILE A 168 -8.87 3.32 11.99
C ILE A 168 -9.46 4.68 12.35
N GLY A 169 -8.80 5.43 13.24
CA GLY A 169 -9.19 6.78 13.64
C GLY A 169 -9.16 7.74 12.47
N ALA A 170 -8.05 7.78 11.72
CA ALA A 170 -7.90 8.63 10.53
C ALA A 170 -8.96 8.33 9.46
N ALA A 171 -9.26 7.05 9.23
CA ALA A 171 -10.34 6.65 8.33
C ALA A 171 -11.71 7.15 8.80
N SER A 172 -12.03 6.89 10.07
CA SER A 172 -13.36 7.18 10.65
C SER A 172 -13.72 8.68 10.59
N VAL A 173 -12.77 9.57 10.94
CA VAL A 173 -13.02 11.02 10.91
C VAL A 173 -13.21 11.56 9.49
N ASN A 174 -12.75 10.83 8.47
CA ASN A 174 -12.92 11.17 7.06
C ASN A 174 -14.09 10.40 6.38
N GLY A 175 -14.93 9.72 7.15
CA GLY A 175 -16.10 9.01 6.62
C GLY A 175 -15.79 7.72 5.87
N LEU A 176 -14.57 7.21 6.00
CA LEU A 176 -14.15 5.90 5.48
C LEU A 176 -14.46 4.82 6.53
N LYS A 177 -15.18 3.78 6.13
CA LYS A 177 -15.57 2.68 7.00
C LYS A 177 -14.65 1.49 6.83
N LEU A 178 -14.16 0.92 7.92
CA LEU A 178 -13.36 -0.31 7.89
C LEU A 178 -14.24 -1.47 7.41
N ALA A 179 -13.91 -2.02 6.26
CA ALA A 179 -14.59 -3.16 5.64
C ALA A 179 -13.87 -4.49 5.96
N ILE A 180 -12.53 -4.49 5.84
CA ILE A 180 -11.70 -5.67 6.12
C ILE A 180 -10.48 -5.22 6.93
N PHE A 181 -10.12 -6.05 7.88
CA PHE A 181 -8.88 -5.97 8.64
C PHE A 181 -8.25 -7.35 8.71
N ASN A 182 -6.99 -7.47 8.29
CA ASN A 182 -6.25 -8.72 8.34
C ASN A 182 -4.79 -8.50 8.71
N GLU A 183 -4.20 -9.54 9.30
CA GLU A 183 -2.79 -9.63 9.62
C GLU A 183 -2.18 -10.78 8.83
N PHE A 184 -0.95 -10.59 8.31
CA PHE A 184 -0.30 -11.57 7.47
C PHE A 184 1.13 -11.88 7.92
N TRP A 185 1.52 -13.15 7.72
CA TRP A 185 2.85 -13.69 8.00
C TRP A 185 3.52 -14.11 6.70
N HIS A 186 4.79 -13.84 6.57
CA HIS A 186 5.61 -14.48 5.56
C HIS A 186 5.93 -15.92 6.00
N ASP A 187 6.22 -16.81 5.07
CA ASP A 187 6.52 -18.22 5.35
C ASP A 187 7.71 -18.39 6.32
N GLU A 188 8.62 -17.41 6.34
CA GLU A 188 9.75 -17.34 7.28
C GLU A 188 9.42 -16.75 8.65
N ASP A 189 8.19 -16.35 8.88
CA ASP A 189 7.74 -15.76 10.16
C ASP A 189 7.03 -16.78 11.08
N VAL A 190 7.29 -18.07 10.92
CA VAL A 190 6.73 -19.11 11.80
C VAL A 190 7.10 -18.81 13.25
N GLY A 191 6.08 -18.76 14.14
CA GLY A 191 6.25 -18.45 15.56
C GLY A 191 6.63 -16.99 15.88
N LYS A 192 6.60 -16.09 14.89
CA LYS A 192 6.87 -14.66 15.06
C LYS A 192 5.57 -13.85 15.01
N PRO A 193 5.59 -12.59 15.50
CA PRO A 193 4.48 -11.65 15.27
C PRO A 193 4.20 -11.42 13.78
N PRO A 194 2.97 -11.00 13.41
CA PRO A 194 2.62 -10.71 12.03
C PRO A 194 3.58 -9.69 11.40
N ARG A 195 3.83 -9.85 10.09
CA ARG A 195 4.72 -8.96 9.34
C ARG A 195 3.99 -7.78 8.72
N LEU A 196 2.81 -8.04 8.19
CA LEU A 196 2.02 -7.06 7.45
C LEU A 196 0.64 -6.93 8.08
N VAL A 197 0.14 -5.71 8.14
CA VAL A 197 -1.26 -5.40 8.45
C VAL A 197 -1.92 -4.83 7.21
N SER A 198 -3.16 -5.24 6.96
CA SER A 198 -3.95 -4.79 5.81
C SER A 198 -5.30 -4.28 6.26
N PHE A 199 -5.65 -3.11 5.75
CA PHE A 199 -6.95 -2.49 5.94
C PHE A 199 -7.60 -2.26 4.58
N VAL A 200 -8.86 -2.57 4.47
CA VAL A 200 -9.70 -2.12 3.37
C VAL A 200 -10.76 -1.22 3.96
N PHE A 201 -10.70 0.05 3.58
CA PHE A 201 -11.72 1.03 3.93
C PHE A 201 -12.64 1.27 2.73
N GLU A 202 -13.88 1.64 2.99
CA GLU A 202 -14.88 1.94 1.98
C GLU A 202 -15.46 3.34 2.20
N LYS A 203 -15.58 4.13 1.13
CA LYS A 203 -16.31 5.41 1.14
C LYS A 203 -17.79 5.16 0.96
N GLY A 204 -18.58 5.45 1.94
CA GLY A 204 -20.03 5.31 2.13
C GLY A 204 -20.88 4.87 0.92
N GLY A 205 -21.87 4.00 1.16
CA GLY A 205 -22.89 3.59 0.19
C GLY A 205 -22.72 2.23 -0.49
N GLY A 206 -21.61 1.52 -0.25
CA GLY A 206 -21.39 0.18 -0.78
C GLY A 206 -22.08 -0.92 0.03
N ASN A 207 -22.35 -2.04 -0.62
CA ASN A 207 -22.82 -3.24 0.05
C ASN A 207 -21.58 -4.08 0.45
N LEU A 208 -21.22 -4.04 1.71
CA LEU A 208 -20.08 -4.76 2.30
C LEU A 208 -20.01 -6.23 1.88
N PHE A 209 -21.16 -6.86 1.66
CA PHE A 209 -21.25 -8.26 1.24
C PHE A 209 -20.65 -8.52 -0.15
N ASP A 210 -20.72 -7.56 -1.07
CA ASP A 210 -20.17 -7.73 -2.42
C ASP A 210 -18.62 -7.68 -2.40
N PHE A 211 -18.05 -6.98 -1.43
CA PHE A 211 -16.59 -6.96 -1.24
C PHE A 211 -16.09 -8.28 -0.62
N ILE A 212 -16.74 -8.77 0.43
CA ILE A 212 -16.32 -9.96 1.18
C ILE A 212 -16.50 -11.24 0.35
N ALA A 213 -17.52 -11.33 -0.49
CA ALA A 213 -17.82 -12.51 -1.31
C ALA A 213 -16.71 -12.87 -2.32
N GLY A 214 -15.84 -11.92 -2.70
CA GLY A 214 -14.72 -12.14 -3.62
C GLY A 214 -13.39 -12.47 -2.93
N VAL A 215 -13.27 -12.27 -1.62
CA VAL A 215 -12.01 -12.48 -0.90
C VAL A 215 -11.86 -13.96 -0.53
N ARG A 216 -11.00 -14.66 -1.24
CA ARG A 216 -10.58 -16.01 -0.82
C ARG A 216 -9.57 -15.86 0.31
N TYR A 217 -10.02 -16.11 1.54
CA TYR A 217 -9.12 -16.22 2.69
C TYR A 217 -8.25 -17.47 2.52
N THR A 218 -7.06 -17.33 1.99
CA THR A 218 -6.03 -18.36 2.14
C THR A 218 -5.41 -18.21 3.52
N THR A 219 -6.16 -18.61 4.54
CA THR A 219 -5.60 -18.82 5.87
C THR A 219 -4.76 -20.08 5.85
N HIS A 220 -3.55 -20.01 5.33
CA HIS A 220 -2.51 -20.98 5.64
C HIS A 220 -1.81 -20.56 6.93
N VAL A 221 -2.53 -20.61 8.02
CA VAL A 221 -1.95 -20.83 9.34
C VAL A 221 -2.54 -22.14 9.83
N ASP A 222 -1.77 -23.20 9.67
CA ASP A 222 -2.03 -24.45 10.38
C ASP A 222 -1.90 -24.13 11.89
N ARG A 223 -3.05 -23.88 12.54
CA ARG A 223 -3.15 -23.67 13.99
C ARG A 223 -2.91 -24.96 14.79
N ARG A 224 -2.14 -25.90 14.27
CA ARG A 224 -1.75 -27.10 14.98
C ARG A 224 -0.40 -26.83 15.63
N HIS A 225 -0.44 -26.55 16.90
CA HIS A 225 0.56 -26.54 17.98
C HIS A 225 0.58 -25.17 18.70
N ALA A 226 -0.44 -24.90 19.53
CA ALA A 226 -0.32 -24.13 20.74
C ALA A 226 -0.34 -25.11 21.92
#